data_28c044ce8ffa3435ffe4b0cf913c307f
#
_entry.id   28c044ce8ffa3435ffe4b0cf913c307f
#
_cell.length_a   1.000
_cell.length_b   1.000
_cell.length_c   1.000
_cell.angle_alpha   90.00
_cell.angle_beta   90.00
_cell.angle_gamma   90.00
#
_symmetry.space_group_name_H-M   'P 1'
#
loop_
_entity.id
_entity.type
_entity.pdbx_description
1 polymer ?
#
loop_
_entity_poly.entity_id
_entity_poly.type
_entity_poly.pdbx_seq_one_letter_code
_entity_poly.pdbx_strand_id
1 'polypeptide(L)'
;GSKANADTQRGLQAHTCYSYQGEISVDQGFDNHRISEYEFFMPSFEVCMAFNSTDNDLALSICNGSELQKFTFLTNGNIVVNSDPNLCVTVAQNDAREGGGGNPVHLIRELKIEECRESLSIYQSWGTRSTKTNTNPGGEYSGIYEEDWEWTDSGDLDECNGMEYKGEYGYYVTDSFPYIINCYKGETDSSFNK
;
A
#
# COMPACT_ATOMS: atom_id res chain seq x y z
N GLY A 1 -8.25 -6.35 -9.87
CA GLY A 1 -8.90 -6.46 -11.17
C GLY A 1 -9.37 -5.13 -11.73
N SER A 2 -9.83 -5.12 -12.98
CA SER A 2 -10.48 -3.93 -13.52
C SER A 2 -11.88 -3.74 -12.90
N LYS A 3 -12.38 -2.50 -12.83
CA LYS A 3 -13.72 -2.18 -12.32
C LYS A 3 -14.83 -3.06 -12.97
N ALA A 4 -14.70 -3.37 -14.26
CA ALA A 4 -15.64 -4.20 -14.99
C ALA A 4 -15.75 -5.67 -14.49
N ASN A 5 -14.69 -6.17 -13.84
CA ASN A 5 -14.61 -7.55 -13.33
C ASN A 5 -14.60 -7.62 -11.80
N ALA A 6 -14.77 -6.50 -11.13
CA ALA A 6 -14.80 -6.47 -9.68
C ALA A 6 -16.14 -7.00 -9.16
N ASP A 7 -16.02 -7.85 -8.16
CA ASP A 7 -17.17 -8.36 -7.42
C ASP A 7 -16.98 -8.01 -5.95
N THR A 8 -17.69 -6.98 -5.50
CA THR A 8 -17.64 -6.51 -4.11
C THR A 8 -18.21 -7.51 -3.11
N GLN A 9 -18.93 -8.54 -3.60
CA GLN A 9 -19.47 -9.62 -2.77
C GLN A 9 -18.42 -10.65 -2.37
N ARG A 10 -17.26 -10.65 -3.00
CA ARG A 10 -16.17 -11.61 -2.68
C ARG A 10 -15.44 -11.35 -1.37
N GLY A 11 -15.74 -10.26 -0.73
CA GLY A 11 -15.00 -9.82 0.45
C GLY A 11 -13.63 -9.21 0.11
N LEU A 12 -12.89 -8.86 1.14
CA LEU A 12 -11.53 -8.32 1.03
C LEU A 12 -10.49 -9.44 1.14
N GLN A 13 -9.41 -9.30 0.40
CA GLN A 13 -8.32 -10.26 0.42
C GLN A 13 -6.98 -9.54 0.25
N ALA A 14 -5.95 -10.03 0.90
CA ALA A 14 -4.57 -9.62 0.61
C ALA A 14 -4.14 -10.24 -0.72
N HIS A 15 -3.45 -9.47 -1.53
CA HIS A 15 -3.08 -9.83 -2.88
C HIS A 15 -1.63 -9.43 -3.13
N THR A 16 -0.90 -10.20 -3.94
CA THR A 16 0.42 -9.79 -4.43
C THR A 16 0.32 -8.38 -5.01
N CYS A 17 1.18 -7.47 -4.56
CA CYS A 17 1.20 -6.10 -5.06
C CYS A 17 1.41 -6.07 -6.57
N TYR A 18 0.66 -5.25 -7.26
CA TYR A 18 0.91 -5.01 -8.67
C TYR A 18 2.18 -4.17 -8.83
N SER A 19 3.03 -4.57 -9.76
CA SER A 19 4.16 -3.77 -10.20
C SER A 19 3.71 -2.58 -11.05
N TYR A 20 2.58 -2.72 -11.72
CA TYR A 20 1.92 -1.67 -12.50
C TYR A 20 0.75 -1.10 -11.70
N GLN A 21 0.73 0.23 -11.56
CA GLN A 21 -0.36 0.97 -10.94
C GLN A 21 -1.05 1.78 -12.04
N GLY A 22 -2.31 1.60 -12.19
CA GLY A 22 -3.13 2.25 -13.21
C GLY A 22 -4.54 1.69 -13.13
N GLU A 23 -5.30 1.77 -14.20
CA GLU A 23 -6.70 1.34 -14.21
C GLU A 23 -6.94 -0.13 -13.79
N ILE A 24 -5.91 -0.98 -13.88
CA ILE A 24 -6.02 -2.39 -13.47
C ILE A 24 -5.75 -2.61 -11.98
N SER A 25 -5.24 -1.62 -11.25
CA SER A 25 -4.95 -1.72 -9.82
C SER A 25 -5.91 -0.91 -8.94
N VAL A 26 -6.99 -0.43 -9.52
CA VAL A 26 -8.01 0.37 -8.80
C VAL A 26 -8.65 -0.35 -7.62
N ASP A 27 -8.57 -1.67 -7.59
CA ASP A 27 -9.04 -2.53 -6.49
C ASP A 27 -8.07 -2.61 -5.29
N GLN A 28 -6.95 -1.91 -5.35
CA GLN A 28 -5.99 -1.79 -4.25
C GLN A 28 -5.96 -0.38 -3.64
N GLY A 29 -6.71 0.55 -4.21
CA GLY A 29 -6.70 1.95 -3.83
C GLY A 29 -7.76 2.32 -2.80
N PHE A 30 -7.33 2.83 -1.65
CA PHE A 30 -8.20 3.46 -0.65
C PHE A 30 -7.92 4.96 -0.60
N ASP A 31 -8.95 5.75 -0.34
CA ASP A 31 -8.84 7.19 -0.21
C ASP A 31 -8.16 7.58 1.10
N ASN A 32 -6.96 8.16 1.02
CA ASN A 32 -6.18 8.56 2.19
C ASN A 32 -6.86 9.63 3.05
N HIS A 33 -7.65 10.52 2.45
CA HIS A 33 -8.36 11.55 3.19
C HIS A 33 -9.42 10.91 4.09
N ARG A 34 -10.19 9.97 3.57
CA ARG A 34 -11.24 9.29 4.35
C ARG A 34 -10.68 8.31 5.39
N ILE A 35 -9.46 7.79 5.21
CA ILE A 35 -8.77 7.03 6.26
C ILE A 35 -8.56 7.91 7.51
N SER A 36 -8.25 9.19 7.35
CA SER A 36 -8.16 10.12 8.48
C SER A 36 -9.50 10.35 9.21
N GLU A 37 -10.61 10.03 8.56
CA GLU A 37 -11.97 10.03 9.09
C GLU A 37 -12.44 8.64 9.54
N TYR A 38 -11.49 7.70 9.67
CA TYR A 38 -11.72 6.32 10.07
C TYR A 38 -12.42 5.43 9.03
N GLU A 39 -12.57 5.86 7.79
CA GLU A 39 -13.21 5.08 6.73
C GLU A 39 -12.22 4.62 5.67
N PHE A 40 -12.17 3.34 5.42
CA PHE A 40 -11.43 2.76 4.31
C PHE A 40 -12.33 2.70 3.07
N PHE A 41 -12.42 3.82 2.38
CA PHE A 41 -13.23 4.01 1.18
C PHE A 41 -12.45 3.69 -0.08
N MET A 42 -13.05 2.91 -0.98
CA MET A 42 -12.50 2.60 -2.30
C MET A 42 -13.20 3.45 -3.37
N PRO A 43 -12.56 4.53 -3.87
CA PRO A 43 -13.22 5.48 -4.79
C PRO A 43 -13.69 4.83 -6.08
N SER A 44 -12.93 3.88 -6.62
CA SER A 44 -13.26 3.23 -7.88
C SER A 44 -14.54 2.39 -7.85
N PHE A 45 -14.96 1.96 -6.66
CA PHE A 45 -16.15 1.11 -6.46
C PHE A 45 -17.22 1.78 -5.63
N GLU A 46 -16.93 2.94 -5.05
CA GLU A 46 -17.84 3.71 -4.19
C GLU A 46 -18.34 2.90 -2.98
N VAL A 47 -17.43 2.09 -2.40
CA VAL A 47 -17.74 1.22 -1.25
C VAL A 47 -16.72 1.43 -0.13
N CYS A 48 -17.12 1.07 1.08
CA CYS A 48 -16.30 1.11 2.28
C CYS A 48 -16.00 -0.30 2.79
N MET A 49 -14.81 -0.47 3.38
CA MET A 49 -14.49 -1.64 4.18
C MET A 49 -15.45 -1.72 5.37
N ALA A 50 -15.96 -2.90 5.64
CA ALA A 50 -16.88 -3.16 6.73
C ALA A 50 -16.51 -4.44 7.48
N PHE A 51 -16.66 -4.43 8.79
CA PHE A 51 -16.50 -5.58 9.65
C PHE A 51 -17.80 -6.38 9.74
N ASN A 52 -17.75 -7.64 9.35
CA ASN A 52 -18.83 -8.57 9.59
C ASN A 52 -18.58 -9.30 10.92
N SER A 53 -19.22 -8.86 11.98
CA SER A 53 -19.05 -9.41 13.32
C SER A 53 -19.60 -10.84 13.49
N THR A 54 -20.36 -11.34 12.52
CA THR A 54 -20.90 -12.71 12.56
C THR A 54 -19.82 -13.74 12.22
N ASP A 55 -19.02 -13.44 11.23
CA ASP A 55 -18.04 -14.38 10.68
C ASP A 55 -16.59 -13.94 10.96
N ASN A 56 -16.39 -12.79 11.59
CA ASN A 56 -15.11 -12.09 11.77
C ASN A 56 -14.40 -11.77 10.44
N ASP A 57 -15.17 -11.63 9.38
CA ASP A 57 -14.68 -11.34 8.05
C ASP A 57 -14.72 -9.84 7.74
N LEU A 58 -13.99 -9.45 6.71
CA LEU A 58 -14.05 -8.14 6.12
C LEU A 58 -14.83 -8.19 4.81
N ALA A 59 -15.72 -7.23 4.63
CA ALA A 59 -16.54 -7.07 3.44
C ALA A 59 -16.38 -5.67 2.85
N LEU A 60 -16.88 -5.49 1.66
CA LEU A 60 -17.10 -4.20 1.03
C LEU A 60 -18.59 -3.94 0.96
N SER A 61 -19.03 -2.79 1.39
CA SER A 61 -20.44 -2.41 1.36
C SER A 61 -20.61 -0.92 1.06
N ILE A 62 -21.81 -0.52 0.72
CA ILE A 62 -22.14 0.90 0.57
C ILE A 62 -21.78 1.62 1.87
N CYS A 63 -21.07 2.75 1.75
CA CYS A 63 -20.69 3.57 2.89
C CYS A 63 -21.95 4.14 3.56
N ASN A 64 -22.14 3.83 4.82
CA ASN A 64 -23.32 4.26 5.61
C ASN A 64 -22.94 4.91 6.95
N GLY A 65 -21.64 5.05 7.21
CA GLY A 65 -21.11 5.68 8.42
C GLY A 65 -21.32 4.88 9.71
N SER A 66 -21.72 3.60 9.61
CA SER A 66 -21.91 2.75 10.79
C SER A 66 -20.58 2.43 11.48
N GLU A 67 -20.64 2.10 12.78
CA GLU A 67 -19.46 1.71 13.57
C GLU A 67 -18.75 0.49 12.99
N LEU A 68 -19.46 -0.38 12.27
CA LEU A 68 -18.86 -1.53 11.57
C LEU A 68 -18.01 -1.14 10.36
N GLN A 69 -18.06 0.11 9.92
CA GLN A 69 -17.24 0.68 8.85
C GLN A 69 -16.14 1.61 9.37
N LYS A 70 -15.95 1.68 10.68
CA LYS A 70 -14.94 2.54 11.30
C LYS A 70 -13.72 1.74 11.73
N PHE A 71 -12.58 2.14 11.18
CA PHE A 71 -11.28 1.52 11.46
C PHE A 71 -10.23 2.61 11.69
N THR A 72 -9.28 2.35 12.57
CA THR A 72 -8.13 3.24 12.81
C THR A 72 -6.85 2.60 12.28
N PHE A 73 -6.12 3.32 11.47
CA PHE A 73 -4.76 2.95 11.08
C PHE A 73 -3.79 3.53 12.11
N LEU A 74 -3.15 2.67 12.87
CA LEU A 74 -2.24 3.03 13.95
C LEU A 74 -0.82 3.24 13.43
N THR A 75 -0.04 4.02 14.17
CA THR A 75 1.38 4.30 13.86
C THR A 75 2.30 3.06 13.88
N ASN A 76 1.89 2.00 14.57
CA ASN A 76 2.61 0.72 14.59
C ASN A 76 2.29 -0.17 13.38
N GLY A 77 1.46 0.31 12.45
CA GLY A 77 1.04 -0.42 11.26
C GLY A 77 -0.22 -1.28 11.43
N ASN A 78 -0.82 -1.36 12.62
CA ASN A 78 -2.08 -2.07 12.76
C ASN A 78 -3.26 -1.26 12.22
N ILE A 79 -4.21 -1.96 11.61
CA ILE A 79 -5.54 -1.43 11.31
C ILE A 79 -6.50 -2.09 12.29
N VAL A 80 -7.13 -1.30 13.16
CA VAL A 80 -7.99 -1.80 14.23
C VAL A 80 -9.44 -1.39 14.02
N VAL A 81 -10.36 -2.20 14.53
CA VAL A 81 -11.79 -1.88 14.57
C VAL A 81 -12.04 -0.80 15.63
N ASN A 82 -12.67 0.32 15.29
CA ASN A 82 -12.87 1.43 16.23
C ASN A 82 -13.68 1.04 17.46
N SER A 83 -14.70 0.21 17.30
CA SER A 83 -15.53 -0.26 18.41
C SER A 83 -14.82 -1.24 19.35
N ASP A 84 -13.75 -1.88 18.88
CA ASP A 84 -12.87 -2.75 19.71
C ASP A 84 -11.43 -2.68 19.20
N PRO A 85 -10.60 -1.80 19.79
CA PRO A 85 -9.19 -1.62 19.37
C PRO A 85 -8.28 -2.83 19.62
N ASN A 86 -8.76 -3.89 20.29
CA ASN A 86 -8.03 -5.13 20.43
C ASN A 86 -8.19 -6.05 19.21
N LEU A 87 -9.02 -5.68 18.26
CA LEU A 87 -9.27 -6.43 17.04
C LEU A 87 -8.56 -5.79 15.85
N CYS A 88 -7.70 -6.57 15.20
CA CYS A 88 -6.85 -6.18 14.08
C CYS A 88 -7.28 -6.80 12.76
N VAL A 89 -7.17 -6.03 11.69
CA VAL A 89 -7.19 -6.57 10.32
C VAL A 89 -5.98 -7.47 10.14
N THR A 90 -6.22 -8.75 9.86
CA THR A 90 -5.23 -9.81 9.84
C THR A 90 -5.24 -10.54 8.51
N VAL A 91 -4.08 -10.76 7.92
CA VAL A 91 -3.91 -11.66 6.77
C VAL A 91 -3.97 -13.10 7.30
N ALA A 92 -4.83 -13.94 6.73
CA ALA A 92 -4.94 -15.33 7.12
C ALA A 92 -3.59 -16.06 7.01
N GLN A 93 -3.25 -16.85 8.03
CA GLN A 93 -1.96 -17.55 8.13
C GLN A 93 -1.86 -18.81 7.26
N ASN A 94 -3.00 -19.26 6.73
CA ASN A 94 -3.06 -20.41 5.82
C ASN A 94 -2.27 -20.17 4.53
N ASP A 95 -2.10 -21.22 3.75
CA ASP A 95 -1.42 -21.12 2.47
C ASP A 95 -2.12 -20.14 1.52
N ALA A 96 -1.32 -19.37 0.81
CA ALA A 96 -1.82 -18.52 -0.24
C ALA A 96 -2.37 -19.37 -1.39
N ARG A 97 -3.50 -18.96 -1.94
CA ARG A 97 -4.02 -19.56 -3.17
C ARG A 97 -3.66 -18.72 -4.39
N GLU A 98 -3.58 -19.33 -5.53
CA GLU A 98 -3.38 -18.62 -6.79
C GLU A 98 -4.59 -17.75 -7.12
N GLY A 99 -4.31 -16.50 -7.51
CA GLY A 99 -5.27 -15.58 -8.08
C GLY A 99 -5.35 -15.70 -9.59
N GLY A 100 -6.11 -14.81 -10.22
CA GLY A 100 -6.16 -14.71 -11.67
C GLY A 100 -5.05 -13.79 -12.21
N GLY A 101 -4.36 -14.24 -13.26
CA GLY A 101 -3.41 -13.42 -14.00
C GLY A 101 -2.03 -13.28 -13.35
N GLY A 102 -1.18 -12.50 -14.01
CA GLY A 102 0.19 -12.24 -13.59
C GLY A 102 1.22 -13.27 -14.08
N ASN A 103 2.46 -12.83 -14.19
CA ASN A 103 3.61 -13.69 -14.38
C ASN A 103 4.78 -13.12 -13.55
N PRO A 104 5.11 -13.72 -12.39
CA PRO A 104 4.50 -14.93 -11.82
C PRO A 104 3.03 -14.76 -11.45
N VAL A 105 2.33 -15.89 -11.27
CA VAL A 105 0.91 -15.90 -10.88
C VAL A 105 0.73 -15.17 -9.55
N HIS A 106 -0.29 -14.31 -9.46
CA HIS A 106 -0.59 -13.58 -8.23
C HIS A 106 -1.09 -14.53 -7.13
N LEU A 107 -0.64 -14.29 -5.93
CA LEU A 107 -1.07 -15.01 -4.74
C LEU A 107 -2.05 -14.17 -3.94
N ILE A 108 -3.05 -14.81 -3.38
CA ILE A 108 -4.08 -14.19 -2.55
C ILE A 108 -4.26 -14.94 -1.24
N ARG A 109 -4.56 -14.19 -0.18
CA ARG A 109 -4.93 -14.67 1.16
C ARG A 109 -6.17 -13.94 1.64
N GLU A 110 -6.96 -14.60 2.43
CA GLU A 110 -8.13 -13.99 3.07
C GLU A 110 -7.70 -12.94 4.09
N LEU A 111 -8.55 -11.94 4.28
CA LEU A 111 -8.46 -11.00 5.39
C LEU A 111 -9.53 -11.32 6.41
N LYS A 112 -9.14 -11.27 7.69
CA LYS A 112 -10.00 -11.55 8.84
C LYS A 112 -9.80 -10.50 9.92
N ILE A 113 -10.73 -10.46 10.84
CA ILE A 113 -10.56 -9.72 12.08
C ILE A 113 -10.19 -10.71 13.17
N GLU A 114 -9.01 -10.52 13.78
CA GLU A 114 -8.50 -11.34 14.87
C GLU A 114 -7.96 -10.45 15.99
N GLU A 115 -7.79 -11.00 17.17
CA GLU A 115 -7.11 -10.31 18.27
C GLU A 115 -5.73 -9.79 17.83
N CYS A 116 -5.44 -8.54 18.18
CA CYS A 116 -4.10 -7.97 17.95
C CYS A 116 -3.07 -8.71 18.83
N ARG A 117 -2.07 -9.32 18.23
CA ARG A 117 -1.04 -10.10 18.95
C ARG A 117 0.33 -9.84 18.37
N GLU A 118 1.33 -9.68 19.23
CA GLU A 118 2.73 -9.56 18.81
C GLU A 118 3.18 -10.77 17.97
N SER A 119 2.73 -11.96 18.32
CA SER A 119 3.02 -13.18 17.54
C SER A 119 2.45 -13.20 16.14
N LEU A 120 1.49 -12.31 15.84
CA LEU A 120 0.86 -12.14 14.55
C LEU A 120 1.32 -10.85 13.83
N SER A 121 2.32 -10.16 14.34
CA SER A 121 2.75 -8.86 13.82
C SER A 121 2.99 -8.86 12.31
N ILE A 122 3.61 -9.90 11.76
CA ILE A 122 3.84 -10.03 10.30
C ILE A 122 2.56 -10.18 9.47
N TYR A 123 1.45 -10.57 10.08
CA TYR A 123 0.13 -10.70 9.44
C TYR A 123 -0.82 -9.54 9.75
N GLN A 124 -0.42 -8.68 10.69
CA GLN A 124 -1.23 -7.56 11.19
C GLN A 124 -0.58 -6.20 10.96
N SER A 125 0.60 -6.15 10.33
CA SER A 125 1.32 -4.92 10.02
C SER A 125 1.05 -4.49 8.59
N TRP A 126 0.53 -3.29 8.46
CA TRP A 126 0.17 -2.67 7.17
C TRP A 126 1.02 -1.43 6.95
N GLY A 127 1.43 -1.21 5.73
CA GLY A 127 2.10 0.00 5.31
C GLY A 127 1.30 0.71 4.22
N THR A 128 1.40 2.01 4.18
CA THR A 128 0.90 2.79 3.06
C THR A 128 2.03 3.00 2.07
N ARG A 129 1.75 2.80 0.81
CA ARG A 129 2.60 3.31 -0.25
C ARG A 129 2.15 4.74 -0.49
N SER A 130 2.88 5.72 0.00
CA SER A 130 2.52 7.10 -0.27
C SER A 130 2.92 7.46 -1.70
N THR A 131 1.94 7.91 -2.44
CA THR A 131 2.16 8.67 -3.67
C THR A 131 2.16 10.15 -3.31
N LYS A 132 2.85 10.97 -4.08
CA LYS A 132 2.72 12.43 -3.97
C LYS A 132 1.25 12.82 -3.99
N THR A 133 0.83 13.61 -3.02
CA THR A 133 -0.55 14.14 -2.94
C THR A 133 -0.75 15.45 -3.72
N ASN A 134 0.30 15.95 -4.37
CA ASN A 134 0.22 17.17 -5.16
C ASN A 134 -0.35 16.91 -6.54
N THR A 135 -1.21 17.79 -7.01
CA THR A 135 -1.66 17.82 -8.39
C THR A 135 -0.54 18.39 -9.27
N ASN A 136 -0.13 17.63 -10.26
CA ASN A 136 0.69 18.18 -11.34
C ASN A 136 -0.21 18.83 -12.41
N PRO A 137 0.34 19.48 -13.45
CA PRO A 137 -0.45 20.07 -14.53
C PRO A 137 -1.37 19.09 -15.28
N GLY A 138 -1.19 17.79 -15.11
CA GLY A 138 -1.97 16.72 -15.75
C GLY A 138 -2.92 15.94 -14.82
N GLY A 139 -2.98 16.27 -13.52
CA GLY A 139 -3.82 15.57 -12.55
C GLY A 139 -3.09 15.07 -11.31
N GLU A 140 -3.62 14.06 -10.63
CA GLU A 140 -3.01 13.45 -9.45
C GLU A 140 -1.81 12.57 -9.81
N TYR A 141 -0.78 12.60 -8.97
CA TYR A 141 0.36 11.70 -9.09
C TYR A 141 -0.06 10.25 -8.80
N SER A 142 0.30 9.36 -9.70
CA SER A 142 -0.03 7.94 -9.60
C SER A 142 1.06 7.09 -8.96
N GLY A 143 2.25 7.64 -8.80
CA GLY A 143 3.44 6.93 -8.34
C GLY A 143 4.09 6.02 -9.40
N ILE A 144 3.70 6.18 -10.67
CA ILE A 144 4.22 5.39 -11.80
C ILE A 144 5.46 6.03 -12.40
N TYR A 145 5.47 7.36 -12.46
CA TYR A 145 6.51 8.14 -13.11
C TYR A 145 7.51 8.70 -12.09
N GLU A 146 8.72 9.01 -12.57
CA GLU A 146 9.75 9.65 -11.75
C GLU A 146 9.26 10.96 -11.15
N GLU A 147 8.50 11.74 -11.89
CA GLU A 147 7.94 13.01 -11.46
C GLU A 147 6.89 12.87 -10.34
N ASP A 148 6.37 11.67 -10.11
CA ASP A 148 5.44 11.39 -9.02
C ASP A 148 6.14 11.30 -7.65
N TRP A 149 7.46 11.37 -7.62
CA TRP A 149 8.27 11.21 -6.42
C TRP A 149 9.02 12.50 -6.08
N GLU A 150 9.22 12.73 -4.81
CA GLU A 150 9.95 13.87 -4.29
C GLU A 150 10.89 13.43 -3.19
N TRP A 151 12.15 13.81 -3.32
CA TRP A 151 13.11 13.64 -2.24
C TRP A 151 12.83 14.69 -1.14
N THR A 152 12.69 14.24 0.10
CA THR A 152 12.23 15.08 1.22
C THR A 152 13.33 15.39 2.23
N ASP A 153 14.56 14.91 2.03
CA ASP A 153 15.70 15.04 2.96
C ASP A 153 15.35 14.58 4.39
N SER A 154 14.56 13.51 4.48
CA SER A 154 14.07 13.01 5.77
C SER A 154 14.78 11.74 6.26
N GLY A 155 15.75 11.24 5.48
CA GLY A 155 16.54 10.04 5.77
C GLY A 155 18.05 10.28 5.70
N ASP A 156 18.81 9.20 5.76
CA ASP A 156 20.28 9.24 5.71
C ASP A 156 20.84 9.31 4.27
N LEU A 157 19.99 9.05 3.26
CA LEU A 157 20.38 9.04 1.85
C LEU A 157 20.06 10.39 1.18
N ASP A 158 20.92 10.80 0.28
CA ASP A 158 20.70 11.99 -0.54
C ASP A 158 19.75 11.73 -1.73
N GLU A 159 19.51 12.73 -2.53
CA GLU A 159 18.65 12.69 -3.72
C GLU A 159 19.05 11.66 -4.78
N CYS A 160 20.30 11.21 -4.76
CA CYS A 160 20.83 10.19 -5.67
C CYS A 160 20.81 8.78 -5.05
N ASN A 161 20.20 8.61 -3.89
CA ASN A 161 20.19 7.37 -3.12
C ASN A 161 21.59 6.97 -2.62
N GLY A 162 22.43 7.97 -2.33
CA GLY A 162 23.78 7.81 -1.83
C GLY A 162 23.98 8.41 -0.45
N MET A 163 25.01 7.97 0.24
CA MET A 163 25.51 8.61 1.44
C MET A 163 27.01 8.38 1.61
N GLU A 164 27.63 9.25 2.42
CA GLU A 164 29.00 9.04 2.88
C GLU A 164 29.01 8.16 4.14
N TYR A 165 29.72 7.05 4.09
CA TYR A 165 29.94 6.19 5.24
C TYR A 165 31.43 5.93 5.43
N LYS A 166 31.95 6.29 6.60
CA LYS A 166 33.38 6.17 6.95
C LYS A 166 34.35 6.87 5.98
N GLY A 167 33.92 7.98 5.38
CA GLY A 167 34.74 8.77 4.46
C GLY A 167 34.71 8.27 3.01
N GLU A 168 33.87 7.31 2.70
CA GLU A 168 33.61 6.82 1.35
C GLU A 168 32.16 7.05 0.96
N TYR A 169 31.94 7.67 -0.20
CA TYR A 169 30.59 7.84 -0.74
C TYR A 169 30.16 6.61 -1.49
N GLY A 170 28.95 6.13 -1.23
CA GLY A 170 28.38 4.96 -1.91
C GLY A 170 26.89 5.11 -2.17
N TYR A 171 26.42 4.40 -3.19
CA TYR A 171 24.99 4.31 -3.49
C TYR A 171 24.38 3.06 -2.86
N TYR A 172 23.11 3.18 -2.48
CA TYR A 172 22.41 2.14 -1.74
C TYR A 172 21.16 1.69 -2.48
N VAL A 173 20.88 0.41 -2.41
CA VAL A 173 19.61 -0.16 -2.87
C VAL A 173 18.58 -0.02 -1.77
N THR A 174 17.40 0.46 -2.12
CA THR A 174 16.29 0.71 -1.19
C THR A 174 15.02 -0.03 -1.62
N ASP A 175 14.12 -0.23 -0.68
CA ASP A 175 12.82 -0.86 -0.94
C ASP A 175 11.79 0.10 -1.54
N SER A 176 12.13 1.38 -1.63
CA SER A 176 11.30 2.44 -2.21
C SER A 176 12.03 3.16 -3.35
N PHE A 177 11.27 3.85 -4.19
CA PHE A 177 11.87 4.69 -5.24
C PHE A 177 12.94 5.65 -4.66
N PRO A 178 14.10 5.80 -5.34
CA PRO A 178 14.45 5.33 -6.69
C PRO A 178 14.98 3.89 -6.79
N TYR A 179 14.89 3.09 -5.75
CA TYR A 179 15.28 1.68 -5.66
C TYR A 179 16.78 1.42 -5.82
N ILE A 180 17.44 2.04 -6.77
CA ILE A 180 18.88 1.90 -7.05
C ILE A 180 19.51 3.29 -6.97
N ILE A 181 19.79 3.90 -8.09
CA ILE A 181 20.30 5.28 -8.18
C ILE A 181 19.36 6.11 -9.06
N ASN A 182 19.09 7.33 -8.65
CA ASN A 182 18.30 8.28 -9.42
C ASN A 182 19.21 9.25 -10.20
N CYS A 183 20.39 9.50 -9.68
CA CYS A 183 21.44 10.31 -10.27
C CYS A 183 22.80 9.83 -9.79
N TYR A 184 23.87 10.50 -10.19
CA TYR A 184 25.21 10.21 -9.67
C TYR A 184 25.96 11.51 -9.32
N LYS A 185 26.76 11.45 -8.28
CA LYS A 185 27.55 12.58 -7.76
C LYS A 185 28.95 12.69 -8.33
N GLY A 186 29.42 11.66 -9.06
CA GLY A 186 30.75 11.61 -9.65
C GLY A 186 30.83 12.20 -11.07
N GLU A 187 32.03 12.22 -11.62
CA GLU A 187 32.25 12.50 -13.04
C GLU A 187 31.98 11.24 -13.85
N THR A 188 31.25 11.38 -14.95
CA THR A 188 31.02 10.26 -15.89
C THR A 188 32.30 9.92 -16.62
N ASP A 189 32.58 8.63 -16.76
CA ASP A 189 33.66 8.16 -17.64
C ASP A 189 33.38 8.63 -19.07
N SER A 190 34.43 9.19 -19.69
CA SER A 190 34.34 9.77 -21.04
C SER A 190 33.92 8.75 -22.11
N SER A 191 34.05 7.45 -21.84
CA SER A 191 33.61 6.39 -22.74
C SER A 191 32.10 6.33 -22.95
N PHE A 192 31.30 6.91 -22.03
CA PHE A 192 29.85 7.02 -22.14
C PHE A 192 29.39 8.26 -22.95
N ASN A 193 30.26 9.19 -23.21
CA ASN A 193 29.94 10.35 -24.04
C ASN A 193 30.06 9.97 -25.54
N LYS A 194 28.96 9.50 -26.11
CA LYS A 194 28.87 9.25 -27.57
C LYS A 194 28.12 10.35 -28.27
#